data_4dbaf75d9e4f49d9f3b0946c0356c149
#
_entry.id   4dbaf75d9e4f49d9f3b0946c0356c149
#
_cell.length_a   1.000
_cell.length_b   1.000
_cell.length_c   1.000
_cell.angle_alpha   90.00
_cell.angle_beta   90.00
_cell.angle_gamma   90.00
#
_symmetry.space_group_name_H-M   'P 1'
#
loop_
_entity.id
_entity.type
_entity.pdbx_description
1 polymer ?
#
loop_
_entity_poly.entity_id
_entity_poly.type
_entity_poly.pdbx_seq_one_letter_code
_entity_poly.pdbx_strand_id
1 'polypeptide(L)'
;MHPMMSMHWFYHTIRQVLTSWGYWAVLLGLLAESSGLPLPGETVLMFASFLANKSTSLQIQWVIVTGIGAAVLGDNIGYWLGHRFGKTFIRWARKIGHLEDEDIQTARDLLKRHGGRTIFFSRFIFGLRTIAGPLAGSLGMEWKTFLKFNVLGATTWVLAMAWAGFAFSNEFDTLLGYIEKASWAMAAGLFFAGYWIWRRQKRIHAHRHEKKAA
;
A
#
# COMPACT_ATOMS: atom_id res chain seq x y z
N MET A 1 -11.11 -19.48 -14.91
CA MET A 1 -11.79 -18.61 -13.93
C MET A 1 -11.81 -17.21 -14.51
N HIS A 2 -12.97 -16.61 -14.74
CA HIS A 2 -13.11 -15.30 -15.40
C HIS A 2 -12.62 -14.19 -14.45
N PRO A 3 -11.70 -13.28 -14.86
CA PRO A 3 -11.21 -12.19 -14.02
C PRO A 3 -12.31 -11.21 -13.57
N MET A 4 -13.40 -11.10 -14.31
CA MET A 4 -14.56 -10.30 -13.91
C MET A 4 -15.27 -10.83 -12.66
N MET A 5 -15.27 -12.14 -12.44
CA MET A 5 -15.90 -12.76 -11.26
C MET A 5 -15.13 -12.44 -9.97
N SER A 6 -13.81 -12.28 -10.06
CA SER A 6 -12.96 -11.91 -8.91
C SER A 6 -13.11 -10.43 -8.51
N MET A 7 -13.26 -9.52 -9.49
CA MET A 7 -13.44 -8.09 -9.25
C MET A 7 -14.84 -7.78 -8.68
N HIS A 8 -15.89 -8.41 -9.20
CA HIS A 8 -17.26 -8.31 -8.66
C HIS A 8 -17.34 -8.84 -7.24
N TRP A 9 -16.74 -9.98 -6.98
CA TRP A 9 -16.68 -10.56 -5.63
C TRP A 9 -15.95 -9.65 -4.65
N PHE A 10 -14.79 -9.10 -5.06
CA PHE A 10 -14.00 -8.17 -4.24
C PHE A 10 -14.80 -6.89 -3.90
N TYR A 11 -15.45 -6.28 -4.90
CA TYR A 11 -16.31 -5.12 -4.68
C TYR A 11 -17.45 -5.42 -3.71
N HIS A 12 -18.16 -6.52 -3.89
CA HIS A 12 -19.25 -6.92 -3.02
C HIS A 12 -18.79 -7.19 -1.60
N THR A 13 -17.65 -7.86 -1.43
CA THR A 13 -17.08 -8.15 -0.11
C THR A 13 -16.70 -6.88 0.63
N ILE A 14 -15.97 -5.96 -0.01
CA ILE A 14 -15.59 -4.69 0.63
C ILE A 14 -16.84 -3.86 0.94
N ARG A 15 -17.78 -3.77 0.01
CA ARG A 15 -19.04 -3.07 0.25
C ARG A 15 -19.79 -3.66 1.44
N GLN A 16 -19.90 -4.98 1.54
CA GLN A 16 -20.56 -5.67 2.63
C GLN A 16 -19.85 -5.40 3.97
N VAL A 17 -18.52 -5.47 4.00
CA VAL A 17 -17.73 -5.14 5.19
C VAL A 17 -17.96 -3.70 5.61
N LEU A 18 -17.90 -2.74 4.68
CA LEU A 18 -18.11 -1.33 4.99
C LEU A 18 -19.57 -1.00 5.38
N THR A 19 -20.55 -1.69 4.83
CA THR A 19 -21.95 -1.49 5.24
C THR A 19 -22.25 -2.11 6.61
N SER A 20 -21.58 -3.21 6.97
CA SER A 20 -21.76 -3.89 8.26
C SER A 20 -20.93 -3.28 9.38
N TRP A 21 -19.67 -2.93 9.11
CA TRP A 21 -18.69 -2.46 10.09
C TRP A 21 -18.46 -0.94 10.04
N GLY A 22 -18.89 -0.26 8.97
CA GLY A 22 -18.80 1.20 8.84
C GLY A 22 -17.39 1.72 9.09
N TYR A 23 -17.29 2.70 9.99
CA TYR A 23 -16.01 3.32 10.35
C TYR A 23 -15.03 2.38 11.03
N TRP A 24 -15.51 1.29 11.67
CA TRP A 24 -14.64 0.27 12.27
C TRP A 24 -13.79 -0.46 11.25
N ALA A 25 -14.32 -0.71 10.05
CA ALA A 25 -13.54 -1.30 8.96
C ALA A 25 -12.39 -0.39 8.53
N VAL A 26 -12.63 0.93 8.44
CA VAL A 26 -11.59 1.93 8.14
C VAL A 26 -10.57 1.99 9.27
N LEU A 27 -11.04 2.06 10.52
CA LEU A 27 -10.18 2.11 11.70
C LEU A 27 -9.24 0.90 11.75
N LEU A 28 -9.81 -0.31 11.77
CA LEU A 28 -9.04 -1.54 11.96
C LEU A 28 -8.14 -1.85 10.75
N GLY A 29 -8.63 -1.61 9.52
CA GLY A 29 -7.86 -1.83 8.30
C GLY A 29 -6.62 -0.94 8.24
N LEU A 30 -6.79 0.39 8.43
CA LEU A 30 -5.68 1.34 8.41
C LEU A 30 -4.75 1.21 9.63
N LEU A 31 -5.30 0.96 10.82
CA LEU A 31 -4.50 0.77 12.02
C LEU A 31 -3.57 -0.44 11.86
N ALA A 32 -4.11 -1.56 11.41
CA ALA A 32 -3.33 -2.78 11.21
C ALA A 32 -2.28 -2.60 10.10
N GLU A 33 -2.63 -2.00 8.96
CA GLU A 33 -1.69 -1.69 7.88
C GLU A 33 -0.58 -0.75 8.36
N SER A 34 -0.93 0.34 9.04
CA SER A 34 0.05 1.31 9.57
C SER A 34 0.91 0.72 10.70
N SER A 35 0.45 -0.33 11.37
CA SER A 35 1.26 -1.07 12.37
C SER A 35 2.29 -2.02 11.72
N GLY A 36 2.29 -2.17 10.38
CA GLY A 36 3.22 -3.01 9.63
C GLY A 36 2.65 -4.34 9.16
N LEU A 37 1.33 -4.57 9.30
CA LEU A 37 0.68 -5.75 8.73
C LEU A 37 0.34 -5.50 7.24
N PRO A 38 0.57 -6.46 6.33
CA PRO A 38 0.29 -6.29 4.90
C PRO A 38 -1.22 -6.43 4.62
N LEU A 39 -2.00 -5.44 5.05
CA LEU A 39 -3.43 -5.34 4.80
C LEU A 39 -3.73 -4.21 3.82
N PRO A 40 -4.79 -4.33 3.00
CA PRO A 40 -5.15 -3.32 1.99
C PRO A 40 -5.97 -2.17 2.60
N GLY A 41 -5.49 -1.52 3.67
CA GLY A 41 -6.19 -0.44 4.37
C GLY A 41 -6.41 0.80 3.49
N GLU A 42 -5.50 1.07 2.55
CA GLU A 42 -5.68 2.12 1.53
C GLU A 42 -6.93 1.88 0.69
N THR A 43 -7.11 0.65 0.25
CA THR A 43 -8.28 0.27 -0.54
C THR A 43 -9.56 0.45 0.27
N VAL A 44 -9.54 0.06 1.55
CA VAL A 44 -10.69 0.26 2.46
C VAL A 44 -10.99 1.75 2.62
N LEU A 45 -9.98 2.61 2.81
CA LEU A 45 -10.17 4.07 2.92
C LEU A 45 -10.75 4.68 1.63
N MET A 46 -10.20 4.32 0.48
CA MET A 46 -10.69 4.82 -0.82
C MET A 46 -12.14 4.37 -1.08
N PHE A 47 -12.46 3.11 -0.80
CA PHE A 47 -13.83 2.60 -0.94
C PHE A 47 -14.81 3.22 0.08
N ALA A 48 -14.38 3.45 1.32
CA ALA A 48 -15.20 4.15 2.31
C ALA A 48 -15.51 5.59 1.86
N SER A 49 -14.51 6.27 1.30
CA SER A 49 -14.66 7.63 0.76
C SER A 49 -15.56 7.66 -0.48
N PHE A 50 -15.43 6.67 -1.35
CA PHE A 50 -16.31 6.45 -2.50
C PHE A 50 -17.77 6.22 -2.07
N LEU A 51 -18.01 5.35 -1.08
CA LEU A 51 -19.35 5.07 -0.57
C LEU A 51 -19.94 6.29 0.16
N ALA A 52 -19.11 7.08 0.84
CA ALA A 52 -19.55 8.29 1.52
C ALA A 52 -20.16 9.33 0.55
N ASN A 53 -19.78 9.29 -0.73
CA ASN A 53 -20.40 10.14 -1.75
C ASN A 53 -21.69 9.53 -2.34
N LYS A 54 -21.79 8.19 -2.41
CA LYS A 54 -22.96 7.50 -3.03
C LYS A 54 -24.01 7.00 -2.03
N SER A 55 -23.68 6.97 -0.73
CA SER A 55 -24.52 6.40 0.32
C SER A 55 -24.67 7.36 1.49
N THR A 56 -25.84 7.36 2.11
CA THR A 56 -26.12 8.16 3.32
C THR A 56 -25.59 7.52 4.61
N SER A 57 -25.06 6.30 4.56
CA SER A 57 -24.59 5.56 5.75
C SER A 57 -23.22 6.00 6.25
N LEU A 58 -22.34 6.52 5.37
CA LEU A 58 -21.01 7.02 5.71
C LEU A 58 -20.91 8.50 5.36
N GLN A 59 -20.33 9.29 6.25
CA GLN A 59 -20.03 10.71 6.02
C GLN A 59 -18.54 10.87 5.84
N ILE A 60 -18.12 11.59 4.81
CA ILE A 60 -16.73 11.76 4.43
C ILE A 60 -15.85 12.34 5.55
N GLN A 61 -16.38 13.29 6.32
CA GLN A 61 -15.64 13.88 7.43
C GLN A 61 -15.26 12.84 8.49
N TRP A 62 -16.16 11.91 8.82
CA TRP A 62 -15.89 10.87 9.79
C TRP A 62 -14.97 9.78 9.23
N VAL A 63 -15.04 9.50 7.93
CA VAL A 63 -14.06 8.62 7.23
C VAL A 63 -12.66 9.21 7.34
N ILE A 64 -12.52 10.52 7.09
CA ILE A 64 -11.24 11.24 7.20
C ILE A 64 -10.71 11.23 8.64
N VAL A 65 -11.53 11.61 9.61
CA VAL A 65 -11.11 11.66 11.02
C VAL A 65 -10.68 10.28 11.52
N THR A 66 -11.49 9.26 11.21
CA THR A 66 -11.18 7.87 11.58
C THR A 66 -9.90 7.39 10.90
N GLY A 67 -9.74 7.72 9.60
CA GLY A 67 -8.54 7.37 8.83
C GLY A 67 -7.27 8.01 9.38
N ILE A 68 -7.30 9.31 9.71
CA ILE A 68 -6.16 10.00 10.33
C ILE A 68 -5.83 9.38 11.69
N GLY A 69 -6.84 9.18 12.54
CA GLY A 69 -6.65 8.58 13.85
C GLY A 69 -6.04 7.18 13.76
N ALA A 70 -6.58 6.32 12.88
CA ALA A 70 -6.08 4.97 12.66
C ALA A 70 -4.64 4.95 12.17
N ALA A 71 -4.33 5.78 11.18
CA ALA A 71 -2.98 5.86 10.61
C ALA A 71 -1.96 6.36 11.64
N VAL A 72 -2.29 7.42 12.38
CA VAL A 72 -1.41 7.96 13.42
C VAL A 72 -1.19 6.94 14.54
N LEU A 73 -2.25 6.29 15.03
CA LEU A 73 -2.15 5.28 16.08
C LEU A 73 -1.36 4.06 15.62
N GLY A 74 -1.61 3.55 14.41
CA GLY A 74 -0.88 2.42 13.86
C GLY A 74 0.63 2.66 13.77
N ASP A 75 1.03 3.82 13.23
CA ASP A 75 2.46 4.17 13.15
C ASP A 75 3.08 4.38 14.53
N ASN A 76 2.33 4.90 15.51
CA ASN A 76 2.81 5.00 16.88
C ASN A 76 3.04 3.61 17.49
N ILE A 77 2.15 2.66 17.24
CA ILE A 77 2.36 1.25 17.64
C ILE A 77 3.65 0.73 16.99
N GLY A 78 3.82 0.94 15.68
CA GLY A 78 5.05 0.59 14.95
C GLY A 78 6.30 1.23 15.57
N TYR A 79 6.26 2.53 15.88
CA TYR A 79 7.35 3.25 16.54
C TYR A 79 7.72 2.62 17.90
N TRP A 80 6.74 2.35 18.76
CA TRP A 80 6.98 1.75 20.08
C TRP A 80 7.48 0.31 19.98
N LEU A 81 6.99 -0.48 19.01
CA LEU A 81 7.53 -1.81 18.71
C LEU A 81 8.99 -1.72 18.26
N GLY A 82 9.32 -0.78 17.38
CA GLY A 82 10.68 -0.50 16.96
C GLY A 82 11.57 -0.06 18.11
N HIS A 83 11.10 0.84 18.97
CA HIS A 83 11.81 1.31 20.14
C HIS A 83 12.09 0.18 21.16
N ARG A 84 11.11 -0.70 21.37
CA ARG A 84 11.22 -1.79 22.36
C ARG A 84 11.98 -3.01 21.84
N PHE A 85 11.74 -3.38 20.58
CA PHE A 85 12.23 -4.63 19.99
C PHE A 85 13.29 -4.44 18.88
N GLY A 86 13.57 -3.23 18.46
CA GLY A 86 14.61 -2.80 17.53
C GLY A 86 15.11 -3.84 16.52
N LYS A 87 16.19 -4.55 16.85
CA LYS A 87 16.80 -5.56 15.95
C LYS A 87 15.87 -6.71 15.58
N THR A 88 14.99 -7.12 16.48
CA THR A 88 14.04 -8.23 16.23
C THR A 88 12.95 -7.81 15.26
N PHE A 89 12.45 -6.58 15.41
CA PHE A 89 11.46 -6.03 14.49
C PHE A 89 12.04 -5.89 13.07
N ILE A 90 13.26 -5.37 12.93
CA ILE A 90 13.94 -5.25 11.63
C ILE A 90 14.10 -6.63 10.96
N ARG A 91 14.50 -7.66 11.70
CA ARG A 91 14.59 -9.04 11.17
C ARG A 91 13.24 -9.58 10.69
N TRP A 92 12.17 -9.30 11.44
CA TRP A 92 10.82 -9.70 11.07
C TRP A 92 10.33 -8.95 9.82
N ALA A 93 10.54 -7.63 9.75
CA ALA A 93 10.19 -6.80 8.60
C ALA A 93 10.90 -7.25 7.31
N ARG A 94 12.18 -7.65 7.39
CA ARG A 94 12.91 -8.26 6.27
C ARG A 94 12.23 -9.54 5.76
N LYS A 95 11.84 -10.42 6.69
CA LYS A 95 11.25 -11.72 6.34
C LYS A 95 9.89 -11.60 5.67
N ILE A 96 9.06 -10.64 6.08
CA ILE A 96 7.70 -10.44 5.56
C ILE A 96 7.68 -9.45 4.40
N GLY A 97 8.46 -8.37 4.51
CA GLY A 97 8.44 -7.26 3.54
C GLY A 97 9.35 -7.42 2.34
N HIS A 98 10.10 -8.54 2.22
CA HIS A 98 11.14 -8.75 1.19
C HIS A 98 12.12 -7.56 1.12
N LEU A 99 12.41 -6.93 2.27
CA LEU A 99 13.28 -5.77 2.36
C LEU A 99 14.74 -6.24 2.39
N GLU A 100 15.54 -5.70 1.51
CA GLU A 100 16.97 -5.94 1.46
C GLU A 100 17.71 -5.09 2.52
N ASP A 101 18.95 -5.48 2.83
CA ASP A 101 19.79 -4.72 3.77
C ASP A 101 20.04 -3.29 3.30
N GLU A 102 20.07 -3.09 2.00
CA GLU A 102 20.27 -1.81 1.33
C GLU A 102 19.09 -0.86 1.56
N ASP A 103 17.84 -1.37 1.52
CA ASP A 103 16.64 -0.59 1.80
C ASP A 103 16.62 -0.06 3.23
N ILE A 104 16.99 -0.93 4.17
CA ILE A 104 17.05 -0.57 5.60
C ILE A 104 18.17 0.43 5.86
N GLN A 105 19.30 0.27 5.21
CA GLN A 105 20.43 1.20 5.35
C GLN A 105 20.08 2.57 4.75
N THR A 106 19.48 2.58 3.57
CA THR A 106 18.98 3.80 2.91
C THR A 106 17.98 4.54 3.81
N ALA A 107 17.01 3.83 4.38
CA ALA A 107 16.05 4.42 5.30
C ALA A 107 16.70 4.97 6.57
N ARG A 108 17.74 4.29 7.11
CA ARG A 108 18.52 4.79 8.23
C ARG A 108 19.27 6.08 7.91
N ASP A 109 19.88 6.14 6.74
CA ASP A 109 20.66 7.31 6.31
C ASP A 109 19.73 8.50 6.04
N LEU A 110 18.56 8.26 5.45
CA LEU A 110 17.53 9.28 5.30
C LEU A 110 17.05 9.83 6.64
N LEU A 111 16.76 8.94 7.61
CA LEU A 111 16.35 9.36 8.97
C LEU A 111 17.44 10.16 9.69
N LYS A 112 18.72 9.76 9.57
CA LYS A 112 19.84 10.48 10.17
C LYS A 112 20.06 11.85 9.54
N ARG A 113 19.94 11.96 8.21
CA ARG A 113 20.18 13.21 7.46
C ARG A 113 19.03 14.20 7.56
N HIS A 114 17.78 13.73 7.46
CA HIS A 114 16.60 14.57 7.29
C HIS A 114 15.63 14.52 8.50
N GLY A 115 15.89 13.65 9.48
CA GLY A 115 15.12 13.57 10.71
C GLY A 115 13.62 13.33 10.46
N GLY A 116 12.79 14.13 11.11
CA GLY A 116 11.32 14.00 11.01
C GLY A 116 10.74 14.21 9.61
N ARG A 117 11.42 14.96 8.73
CA ARG A 117 10.97 15.13 7.33
C ARG A 117 10.92 13.79 6.61
N THR A 118 11.82 12.86 6.92
CA THR A 118 11.79 11.50 6.36
C THR A 118 10.49 10.77 6.72
N ILE A 119 9.98 10.96 7.94
CA ILE A 119 8.70 10.36 8.38
C ILE A 119 7.54 10.89 7.54
N PHE A 120 7.51 12.19 7.27
CA PHE A 120 6.48 12.79 6.42
C PHE A 120 6.52 12.20 5.00
N PHE A 121 7.69 12.22 4.35
CA PHE A 121 7.82 11.80 2.95
C PHE A 121 7.75 10.28 2.77
N SER A 122 8.12 9.48 3.78
CA SER A 122 8.04 8.02 3.72
C SER A 122 6.64 7.49 3.43
N ARG A 123 5.59 8.26 3.79
CA ARG A 123 4.20 7.87 3.54
C ARG A 123 3.82 7.82 2.06
N PHE A 124 4.54 8.58 1.23
CA PHE A 124 4.30 8.64 -0.21
C PHE A 124 5.13 7.60 -0.99
N ILE A 125 6.00 6.86 -0.30
CA ILE A 125 6.85 5.83 -0.91
C ILE A 125 6.36 4.46 -0.44
N PHE A 126 5.90 3.65 -1.41
CA PHE A 126 5.43 2.29 -1.14
C PHE A 126 6.52 1.46 -0.43
N GLY A 127 6.15 0.72 0.61
CA GLY A 127 7.08 -0.08 1.42
C GLY A 127 7.85 0.71 2.47
N LEU A 128 8.28 1.96 2.20
CA LEU A 128 9.03 2.75 3.17
C LEU A 128 8.14 3.21 4.35
N ARG A 129 6.88 3.49 4.11
CA ARG A 129 5.93 3.93 5.13
C ARG A 129 5.73 2.88 6.24
N THR A 130 5.68 1.59 5.91
CA THR A 130 5.45 0.52 6.88
C THR A 130 6.63 0.31 7.83
N ILE A 131 7.85 0.62 7.37
CA ILE A 131 9.07 0.46 8.15
C ILE A 131 9.55 1.75 8.82
N ALA A 132 9.09 2.92 8.36
CA ALA A 132 9.58 4.22 8.82
C ALA A 132 9.33 4.43 10.33
N GLY A 133 8.14 4.09 10.83
CA GLY A 133 7.79 4.15 12.24
C GLY A 133 8.69 3.26 13.12
N PRO A 134 8.71 1.94 12.88
CA PRO A 134 9.57 1.03 13.60
C PRO A 134 11.06 1.37 13.50
N LEU A 135 11.51 1.84 12.35
CA LEU A 135 12.91 2.23 12.15
C LEU A 135 13.24 3.50 12.95
N ALA A 136 12.36 4.51 12.94
CA ALA A 136 12.51 5.71 13.75
C ALA A 136 12.60 5.37 15.24
N GLY A 137 11.74 4.48 15.73
CA GLY A 137 11.77 3.99 17.11
C GLY A 137 13.07 3.24 17.42
N SER A 138 13.53 2.35 16.52
CA SER A 138 14.76 1.56 16.71
C SER A 138 16.04 2.39 16.70
N LEU A 139 16.02 3.55 16.03
CA LEU A 139 17.13 4.50 15.96
C LEU A 139 17.09 5.55 17.09
N GLY A 140 16.10 5.48 17.99
CA GLY A 140 15.99 6.40 19.11
C GLY A 140 15.58 7.83 18.72
N MET A 141 14.82 8.00 17.62
CA MET A 141 14.25 9.31 17.28
C MET A 141 13.36 9.79 18.43
N GLU A 142 13.41 11.08 18.75
CA GLU A 142 12.54 11.67 19.76
C GLU A 142 11.06 11.50 19.37
N TRP A 143 10.24 10.94 20.27
CA TRP A 143 8.81 10.64 20.00
C TRP A 143 8.01 11.88 19.62
N LYS A 144 8.25 13.03 20.23
CA LYS A 144 7.54 14.28 19.89
C LYS A 144 7.81 14.71 18.45
N THR A 145 9.06 14.59 18.01
CA THR A 145 9.45 14.87 16.61
C THR A 145 8.82 13.88 15.67
N PHE A 146 8.85 12.57 15.98
CA PHE A 146 8.16 11.55 15.23
C PHE A 146 6.67 11.86 15.12
N LEU A 147 5.97 12.07 16.24
CA LEU A 147 4.52 12.29 16.29
C LEU A 147 4.11 13.51 15.43
N LYS A 148 4.83 14.63 15.52
CA LYS A 148 4.55 15.83 14.73
C LYS A 148 4.55 15.54 13.23
N PHE A 149 5.59 14.92 12.72
CA PHE A 149 5.72 14.62 11.29
C PHE A 149 4.83 13.47 10.85
N ASN A 150 4.53 12.53 11.75
CA ASN A 150 3.57 11.46 11.53
C ASN A 150 2.15 12.01 11.37
N VAL A 151 1.69 12.89 12.26
CA VAL A 151 0.37 13.53 12.16
C VAL A 151 0.25 14.33 10.87
N LEU A 152 1.25 15.16 10.54
CA LEU A 152 1.26 15.93 9.31
C LEU A 152 1.20 15.03 8.06
N GLY A 153 2.03 14.00 8.02
CA GLY A 153 2.06 13.05 6.90
C GLY A 153 0.77 12.25 6.78
N ALA A 154 0.24 11.74 7.91
CA ALA A 154 -1.02 11.00 7.94
C ALA A 154 -2.18 11.86 7.45
N THR A 155 -2.28 13.08 7.94
CA THR A 155 -3.34 14.01 7.53
C THR A 155 -3.28 14.28 6.02
N THR A 156 -2.11 14.65 5.50
CA THR A 156 -1.95 14.95 4.07
C THR A 156 -2.27 13.73 3.21
N TRP A 157 -1.78 12.56 3.61
CA TRP A 157 -1.99 11.32 2.86
C TRP A 157 -3.46 10.85 2.89
N VAL A 158 -4.11 10.85 4.07
CA VAL A 158 -5.52 10.46 4.21
C VAL A 158 -6.42 11.42 3.43
N LEU A 159 -6.15 12.74 3.48
CA LEU A 159 -6.91 13.71 2.70
C LEU A 159 -6.76 13.47 1.20
N ALA A 160 -5.55 13.19 0.72
CA ALA A 160 -5.31 12.89 -0.70
C ALA A 160 -6.06 11.62 -1.14
N MET A 161 -5.98 10.53 -0.35
CA MET A 161 -6.66 9.27 -0.66
C MET A 161 -8.18 9.37 -0.55
N ALA A 162 -8.68 10.07 0.48
CA ALA A 162 -10.11 10.29 0.66
C ALA A 162 -10.68 11.17 -0.46
N TRP A 163 -9.96 12.22 -0.86
CA TRP A 163 -10.35 13.06 -1.98
C TRP A 163 -10.36 12.27 -3.29
N ALA A 164 -9.33 11.45 -3.55
CA ALA A 164 -9.29 10.59 -4.72
C ALA A 164 -10.50 9.63 -4.74
N GLY A 165 -10.76 8.90 -3.65
CA GLY A 165 -11.91 8.00 -3.56
C GLY A 165 -13.26 8.71 -3.75
N PHE A 166 -13.40 9.92 -3.18
CA PHE A 166 -14.61 10.73 -3.30
C PHE A 166 -14.80 11.29 -4.72
N ALA A 167 -13.74 11.84 -5.33
CA ALA A 167 -13.78 12.42 -6.67
C ALA A 167 -14.09 11.34 -7.75
N PHE A 168 -13.47 10.17 -7.62
CA PHE A 168 -13.69 9.06 -8.56
C PHE A 168 -15.05 8.37 -8.40
N SER A 169 -15.82 8.67 -7.36
CA SER A 169 -17.13 8.04 -7.15
C SER A 169 -18.14 8.33 -8.27
N ASN A 170 -18.05 9.46 -8.95
CA ASN A 170 -18.94 9.83 -10.05
C ASN A 170 -18.51 9.18 -11.39
N GLU A 171 -17.23 8.87 -11.52
CA GLU A 171 -16.62 8.29 -12.74
C GLU A 171 -16.36 6.78 -12.62
N PHE A 172 -16.82 6.16 -11.53
CA PHE A 172 -16.45 4.78 -11.19
C PHE A 172 -16.86 3.76 -12.26
N ASP A 173 -18.06 3.91 -12.83
CA ASP A 173 -18.53 3.01 -13.89
C ASP A 173 -17.73 3.18 -15.18
N THR A 174 -17.29 4.41 -15.46
CA THR A 174 -16.40 4.75 -16.58
C THR A 174 -14.99 4.20 -16.31
N LEU A 175 -14.48 4.34 -15.08
CA LEU A 175 -13.17 3.81 -14.68
C LEU A 175 -13.11 2.30 -14.68
N LEU A 176 -14.17 1.59 -14.23
CA LEU A 176 -14.23 0.15 -14.35
C LEU A 176 -14.10 -0.30 -15.81
N GLY A 177 -14.74 0.39 -16.75
CA GLY A 177 -14.59 0.14 -18.16
C GLY A 177 -13.18 0.38 -18.70
N TYR A 178 -12.45 1.40 -18.19
CA TYR A 178 -11.05 1.65 -18.55
C TYR A 178 -10.11 0.62 -17.92
N ILE A 179 -10.30 0.24 -16.65
CA ILE A 179 -9.51 -0.79 -15.97
C ILE A 179 -9.70 -2.15 -16.67
N GLU A 180 -10.90 -2.49 -17.06
CA GLU A 180 -11.18 -3.70 -17.81
C GLU A 180 -10.41 -3.71 -19.14
N LYS A 181 -10.50 -2.64 -19.92
CA LYS A 181 -9.75 -2.50 -21.19
C LYS A 181 -8.24 -2.52 -20.97
N ALA A 182 -7.73 -1.83 -19.94
CA ALA A 182 -6.31 -1.81 -19.60
C ALA A 182 -5.82 -3.20 -19.14
N SER A 183 -6.62 -3.94 -18.38
CA SER A 183 -6.31 -5.31 -17.93
C SER A 183 -6.15 -6.27 -19.13
N TRP A 184 -7.05 -6.18 -20.11
CA TRP A 184 -6.97 -6.97 -21.34
C TRP A 184 -5.76 -6.58 -22.20
N ALA A 185 -5.45 -5.27 -22.29
CA ALA A 185 -4.27 -4.79 -23.00
C ALA A 185 -2.98 -5.27 -22.32
N MET A 186 -2.93 -5.24 -20.99
CA MET A 186 -1.79 -5.71 -20.21
C MET A 186 -1.62 -7.23 -20.29
N ALA A 187 -2.71 -8.00 -20.22
CA ALA A 187 -2.70 -9.45 -20.43
C ALA A 187 -2.22 -9.82 -21.82
N ALA A 188 -2.70 -9.12 -22.85
CA ALA A 188 -2.22 -9.28 -24.23
C ALA A 188 -0.72 -8.93 -24.35
N GLY A 189 -0.29 -7.82 -23.76
CA GLY A 189 1.12 -7.41 -23.74
C GLY A 189 2.04 -8.45 -23.08
N LEU A 190 1.63 -9.00 -21.93
CA LEU A 190 2.38 -10.06 -21.25
C LEU A 190 2.38 -11.37 -22.07
N PHE A 191 1.26 -11.71 -22.70
CA PHE A 191 1.18 -12.87 -23.59
C PHE A 191 2.14 -12.72 -24.79
N PHE A 192 2.13 -11.56 -25.46
CA PHE A 192 3.03 -11.28 -26.59
C PHE A 192 4.50 -11.23 -26.16
N ALA A 193 4.81 -10.64 -24.99
CA ALA A 193 6.17 -10.64 -24.44
C ALA A 193 6.64 -12.06 -24.10
N GLY A 194 5.80 -12.86 -23.44
CA GLY A 194 6.07 -14.27 -23.17
C GLY A 194 6.28 -15.11 -24.44
N TYR A 195 5.39 -14.92 -25.42
CA TYR A 195 5.52 -15.56 -26.74
C TYR A 195 6.81 -15.16 -27.47
N TRP A 196 7.18 -13.88 -27.45
CA TRP A 196 8.42 -13.38 -28.07
C TRP A 196 9.67 -13.92 -27.40
N ILE A 197 9.71 -13.97 -26.05
CA ILE A 197 10.80 -14.56 -25.27
C ILE A 197 10.93 -16.06 -25.59
N TRP A 198 9.82 -16.79 -25.61
CA TRP A 198 9.79 -18.22 -25.94
C TRP A 198 10.30 -18.50 -27.36
N ARG A 199 9.86 -17.69 -28.35
CA ARG A 199 10.30 -17.78 -29.74
C ARG A 199 11.79 -17.47 -29.88
N ARG A 200 12.30 -16.49 -29.09
CA ARG A 200 13.74 -16.16 -29.07
C ARG A 200 14.56 -17.29 -28.47
N GLN A 201 14.13 -17.91 -27.38
CA GLN A 201 14.80 -19.05 -26.78
C GLN A 201 14.87 -20.27 -27.70
N LYS A 202 13.79 -20.57 -28.45
CA LYS A 202 13.81 -21.64 -29.46
C LYS A 202 14.85 -21.41 -30.55
N ARG A 203 15.01 -20.17 -31.02
CA ARG A 203 16.04 -19.85 -32.02
C ARG A 203 17.46 -20.03 -31.48
N ILE A 204 17.71 -19.68 -30.22
CA ILE A 204 19.03 -19.83 -29.60
C ILE A 204 19.37 -21.32 -29.41
N HIS A 205 18.40 -22.16 -29.06
CA HIS A 205 18.61 -23.59 -28.91
C HIS A 205 18.84 -24.30 -30.25
N ALA A 206 18.14 -23.92 -31.33
CA ALA A 206 18.38 -24.47 -32.67
C ALA A 206 19.81 -24.21 -33.16
N HIS A 207 20.34 -23.00 -33.01
CA HIS A 207 21.73 -22.68 -33.36
C HIS A 207 22.82 -23.37 -32.50
N ARG A 208 22.47 -23.77 -31.26
CA ARG A 208 23.41 -24.55 -30.42
C ARG A 208 23.51 -25.98 -30.84
N HIS A 209 22.46 -26.59 -31.40
CA HIS A 209 22.49 -27.95 -31.91
C HIS A 209 23.24 -28.06 -33.24
N GLU A 210 23.15 -27.09 -34.13
CA GLU A 210 23.91 -27.05 -35.38
C GLU A 210 25.44 -26.92 -35.14
N LYS A 211 25.86 -26.10 -34.15
CA LYS A 211 27.29 -25.95 -33.80
C LYS A 211 27.90 -27.16 -33.07
N LYS A 212 27.13 -28.10 -32.57
CA LYS A 212 27.63 -29.34 -31.95
C LYS A 212 27.68 -30.52 -32.93
N ALA A 213 27.09 -30.38 -34.11
CA ALA A 213 27.03 -31.41 -35.14
C ALA A 213 28.01 -31.15 -36.31
N ALA A 214 28.70 -30.01 -36.31
CA ALA A 214 29.82 -29.67 -37.18
C ALA A 214 31.15 -29.73 -36.42
#